data_fa5cd49114c8d6536dc3e6ac7d1206aa
#
_entry.id   fa5cd49114c8d6536dc3e6ac7d1206aa
#
_cell.length_a   1.000
_cell.length_b   1.000
_cell.length_c   1.000
_cell.angle_alpha   90.00
_cell.angle_beta   90.00
_cell.angle_gamma   90.00
#
_symmetry.space_group_name_H-M   'P 1'
#
loop_
_entity.id
_entity.type
_entity.pdbx_description
1 polymer ?
#
loop_
_entity_poly.entity_id
_entity_poly.type
_entity_poly.pdbx_seq_one_letter_code
_entity_poly.pdbx_strand_id
1 'polypeptide(L)'
;MSTNDLRLYHAAASPNSRRVRMFIAEKRISVPLVAVDLAKGEQHGEAYRAINPRRLVPTLVLEDGTAIGEVLAIWRYLEEAYPETPLLGTTPKEKALVTMWERRAELEGFAAVMEGVRNAAPRLAGRAIAGPHDYAQIPALVERSKLRVANFYHDMGARLGETPLLAGAQFSAADITAVVTVDFATRAFDMPIPADSAALKRWYDAVASRPGANA
;
A
#
# COMPACT_ATOMS: atom_id res chain seq x y z
N MET A 1 21.88 13.48 4.56
CA MET A 1 20.78 14.44 4.32
C MET A 1 19.94 14.53 5.59
N SER A 2 19.53 15.74 6.00
CA SER A 2 18.65 15.89 7.15
C SER A 2 17.22 15.50 6.75
N THR A 3 16.56 14.64 7.53
CA THR A 3 15.16 14.24 7.28
C THR A 3 14.16 15.36 7.62
N ASN A 4 14.63 16.49 8.13
CA ASN A 4 13.77 17.56 8.65
C ASN A 4 13.00 18.34 7.57
N ASP A 5 13.42 18.25 6.32
CA ASP A 5 12.82 19.02 5.24
C ASP A 5 11.88 18.17 4.35
N LEU A 6 11.88 16.84 4.50
CA LEU A 6 10.87 15.97 3.90
C LEU A 6 9.55 16.05 4.66
N ARG A 7 8.42 15.97 3.96
CA ARG A 7 7.09 15.89 4.56
C ARG A 7 6.24 14.87 3.83
N LEU A 8 5.65 13.93 4.57
CA LEU A 8 4.70 12.98 4.02
C LEU A 8 3.27 13.45 4.32
N TYR A 9 2.56 13.89 3.32
CA TYR A 9 1.13 14.12 3.39
C TYR A 9 0.41 12.77 3.32
N HIS A 10 -0.36 12.45 4.35
CA HIS A 10 -0.95 11.13 4.50
C HIS A 10 -2.36 11.19 5.11
N ALA A 11 -3.14 10.14 4.97
CA ALA A 11 -4.35 9.92 5.75
C ALA A 11 -4.22 8.64 6.56
N ALA A 12 -4.58 8.68 7.85
CA ALA A 12 -4.45 7.52 8.74
C ALA A 12 -5.23 6.31 8.21
N ALA A 13 -6.46 6.52 7.71
CA ALA A 13 -7.32 5.47 7.15
C ALA A 13 -6.94 5.01 5.73
N SER A 14 -5.98 5.66 5.06
CA SER A 14 -5.60 5.29 3.70
C SER A 14 -4.64 4.10 3.69
N PRO A 15 -4.99 2.98 3.04
CA PRO A 15 -4.09 1.84 2.93
C PRO A 15 -2.82 2.17 2.14
N ASN A 16 -2.87 3.03 1.11
CA ASN A 16 -1.68 3.51 0.41
C ASN A 16 -0.77 4.34 1.31
N SER A 17 -1.33 5.22 2.15
CA SER A 17 -0.54 5.96 3.13
C SER A 17 0.11 5.03 4.16
N ARG A 18 -0.60 3.97 4.59
CA ARG A 18 -0.04 2.97 5.50
C ARG A 18 1.13 2.21 4.88
N ARG A 19 1.07 1.86 3.59
CA ARG A 19 2.19 1.24 2.88
C ARG A 19 3.46 2.10 2.99
N VAL A 20 3.36 3.42 2.80
CA VAL A 20 4.52 4.33 2.90
C VAL A 20 4.97 4.52 4.36
N ARG A 21 4.04 4.68 5.32
CA ARG A 21 4.42 4.79 6.73
C ARG A 21 5.15 3.55 7.22
N MET A 22 4.66 2.37 6.86
CA MET A 22 5.29 1.09 7.21
C MET A 22 6.71 1.00 6.61
N PHE A 23 6.90 1.41 5.35
CA PHE A 23 8.21 1.45 4.71
C PHE A 23 9.18 2.39 5.45
N ILE A 24 8.73 3.59 5.80
CA ILE A 24 9.50 4.57 6.59
C ILE A 24 9.92 3.97 7.94
N ALA A 25 8.98 3.33 8.65
CA ALA A 25 9.24 2.72 9.95
C ALA A 25 10.24 1.55 9.86
N GLU A 26 10.11 0.70 8.87
CA GLU A 26 11.03 -0.43 8.63
C GLU A 26 12.45 0.04 8.26
N LYS A 27 12.57 1.14 7.53
CA LYS A 27 13.86 1.79 7.26
C LYS A 27 14.42 2.56 8.48
N ARG A 28 13.64 2.74 9.54
CA ARG A 28 13.99 3.51 10.74
C ARG A 28 14.39 4.95 10.43
N ILE A 29 13.81 5.55 9.43
CA ILE A 29 13.98 6.96 9.09
C ILE A 29 12.85 7.80 9.68
N SER A 30 13.13 9.06 10.00
CA SER A 30 12.14 10.00 10.52
C SER A 30 11.69 10.94 9.40
N VAL A 31 10.42 10.89 9.06
CA VAL A 31 9.80 11.80 8.08
C VAL A 31 8.59 12.45 8.75
N PRO A 32 8.52 13.79 8.86
CA PRO A 32 7.36 14.49 9.39
C PRO A 32 6.08 14.12 8.64
N LEU A 33 5.04 13.76 9.40
CA LEU A 33 3.73 13.38 8.87
C LEU A 33 2.78 14.57 8.93
N VAL A 34 2.16 14.91 7.79
CA VAL A 34 1.12 15.93 7.67
C VAL A 34 -0.20 15.24 7.36
N ALA A 35 -1.13 15.32 8.30
CA ALA A 35 -2.43 14.65 8.14
C ALA A 35 -3.30 15.36 7.09
N VAL A 36 -3.99 14.57 6.27
CA VAL A 36 -5.01 15.00 5.31
C VAL A 36 -6.32 14.30 5.67
N ASP A 37 -7.33 15.05 6.05
CA ASP A 37 -8.64 14.51 6.46
C ASP A 37 -9.51 14.18 5.23
N LEU A 38 -9.45 12.91 4.82
CA LEU A 38 -10.25 12.43 3.69
C LEU A 38 -11.76 12.45 3.97
N ALA A 39 -12.18 12.37 5.24
CA ALA A 39 -13.59 12.41 5.60
C ALA A 39 -14.18 13.80 5.39
N LYS A 40 -13.39 14.85 5.67
CA LYS A 40 -13.74 16.24 5.36
C LYS A 40 -13.48 16.64 3.90
N GLY A 41 -12.86 15.76 3.12
CA GLY A 41 -12.56 16.05 1.72
C GLY A 41 -11.40 17.03 1.51
N GLU A 42 -10.47 17.16 2.47
CA GLU A 42 -9.34 18.10 2.41
C GLU A 42 -8.49 17.90 1.16
N GLN A 43 -8.39 16.65 0.63
CA GLN A 43 -7.68 16.37 -0.61
C GLN A 43 -8.29 17.07 -1.85
N HIS A 44 -9.52 17.54 -1.76
CA HIS A 44 -10.20 18.29 -2.81
C HIS A 44 -10.07 19.82 -2.64
N GLY A 45 -9.61 20.28 -1.47
CA GLY A 45 -9.37 21.69 -1.18
C GLY A 45 -8.21 22.28 -2.00
N GLU A 46 -8.22 23.60 -2.19
CA GLU A 46 -7.22 24.30 -2.98
C GLU A 46 -5.81 24.12 -2.43
N ALA A 47 -5.64 24.18 -1.12
CA ALA A 47 -4.34 24.03 -0.46
C ALA A 47 -3.68 22.67 -0.79
N TYR A 48 -4.42 21.56 -0.73
CA TYR A 48 -3.86 20.26 -1.06
C TYR A 48 -3.71 20.06 -2.58
N ARG A 49 -4.61 20.62 -3.38
CA ARG A 49 -4.51 20.57 -4.85
C ARG A 49 -3.27 21.28 -5.38
N ALA A 50 -2.81 22.32 -4.71
CA ALA A 50 -1.54 22.99 -5.04
C ALA A 50 -0.33 22.08 -4.81
N ILE A 51 -0.41 21.15 -3.82
CA ILE A 51 0.63 20.16 -3.52
C ILE A 51 0.52 18.99 -4.49
N ASN A 52 -0.68 18.40 -4.62
CA ASN A 52 -0.92 17.25 -5.49
C ASN A 52 -2.22 17.43 -6.31
N PRO A 53 -2.11 17.85 -7.57
CA PRO A 53 -3.27 18.02 -8.46
C PRO A 53 -4.06 16.72 -8.67
N ARG A 54 -3.45 15.55 -8.44
CA ARG A 54 -4.13 14.24 -8.49
C ARG A 54 -5.07 14.00 -7.31
N ARG A 55 -5.00 14.82 -6.24
CA ARG A 55 -5.87 14.73 -5.05
C ARG A 55 -5.78 13.37 -4.35
N LEU A 56 -4.61 12.75 -4.39
CA LEU A 56 -4.34 11.42 -3.80
C LEU A 56 -3.37 11.56 -2.63
N VAL A 57 -3.50 10.66 -1.68
CA VAL A 57 -2.52 10.42 -0.61
C VAL A 57 -2.01 8.98 -0.73
N PRO A 58 -0.73 8.74 -0.38
CA PRO A 58 0.26 9.66 0.15
C PRO A 58 0.92 10.55 -0.91
N THR A 59 1.51 11.68 -0.46
CA THR A 59 2.39 12.52 -1.26
C THR A 59 3.61 12.90 -0.43
N LEU A 60 4.81 12.60 -0.91
CA LEU A 60 6.07 13.04 -0.31
C LEU A 60 6.47 14.37 -0.94
N VAL A 61 6.71 15.38 -0.12
CA VAL A 61 7.23 16.67 -0.57
C VAL A 61 8.68 16.79 -0.12
N LEU A 62 9.56 17.08 -1.07
CA LEU A 62 10.99 17.25 -0.87
C LEU A 62 11.35 18.67 -0.42
N GLU A 63 12.61 18.89 -0.04
CA GLU A 63 13.15 20.18 0.41
C GLU A 63 12.96 21.30 -0.60
N ASP A 64 13.08 21.00 -1.88
CA ASP A 64 12.91 21.96 -3.00
C ASP A 64 11.44 22.18 -3.39
N GLY A 65 10.50 21.59 -2.65
CA GLY A 65 9.07 21.67 -2.95
C GLY A 65 8.58 20.64 -3.97
N THR A 66 9.46 19.78 -4.52
CA THR A 66 9.04 18.73 -5.45
C THR A 66 8.09 17.75 -4.75
N ALA A 67 6.90 17.55 -5.33
CA ALA A 67 5.92 16.61 -4.81
C ALA A 67 5.97 15.28 -5.58
N ILE A 68 6.20 14.19 -4.85
CA ILE A 68 6.23 12.81 -5.38
C ILE A 68 4.96 12.11 -4.90
N GLY A 69 4.07 11.77 -5.83
CA GLY A 69 2.94 10.87 -5.62
C GLY A 69 3.33 9.42 -5.93
N GLU A 70 2.37 8.50 -5.79
CA GLU A 70 2.50 7.06 -6.01
C GLU A 70 3.45 6.35 -5.05
N VAL A 71 2.96 5.29 -4.42
CA VAL A 71 3.68 4.55 -3.38
C VAL A 71 5.05 4.06 -3.85
N LEU A 72 5.10 3.48 -5.06
CA LEU A 72 6.37 2.95 -5.60
C LEU A 72 7.40 4.04 -5.89
N ALA A 73 6.97 5.22 -6.34
CA ALA A 73 7.86 6.35 -6.60
C ALA A 73 8.43 6.90 -5.29
N ILE A 74 7.59 7.01 -4.25
CA ILE A 74 8.02 7.42 -2.91
C ILE A 74 9.01 6.41 -2.33
N TRP A 75 8.73 5.11 -2.42
CA TRP A 75 9.62 4.06 -1.96
C TRP A 75 10.97 4.09 -2.69
N ARG A 76 10.94 4.29 -4.01
CA ARG A 76 12.17 4.39 -4.80
C ARG A 76 13.04 5.55 -4.34
N TYR A 77 12.44 6.72 -4.15
CA TYR A 77 13.16 7.88 -3.62
C TYR A 77 13.78 7.58 -2.24
N LEU A 78 12.97 7.07 -1.31
CA LEU A 78 13.42 6.77 0.05
C LEU A 78 14.48 5.66 0.10
N GLU A 79 14.41 4.68 -0.78
CA GLU A 79 15.41 3.60 -0.86
C GLU A 79 16.78 4.12 -1.33
N GLU A 80 16.78 5.01 -2.31
CA GLU A 80 18.00 5.57 -2.86
C GLU A 80 18.60 6.66 -1.96
N ALA A 81 17.75 7.47 -1.32
CA ALA A 81 18.18 8.51 -0.38
C ALA A 81 18.67 7.93 0.96
N TYR A 82 18.13 6.80 1.39
CA TYR A 82 18.46 6.12 2.65
C TYR A 82 18.70 4.63 2.38
N PRO A 83 19.86 4.23 1.85
CA PRO A 83 20.13 2.86 1.41
C PRO A 83 20.21 1.83 2.55
N GLU A 84 20.38 2.27 3.79
CA GLU A 84 20.41 1.39 4.95
C GLU A 84 19.07 0.67 5.12
N THR A 85 19.11 -0.61 5.52
CA THR A 85 17.93 -1.47 5.63
C THR A 85 17.19 -1.57 4.28
N PRO A 86 17.79 -2.20 3.26
CA PRO A 86 17.20 -2.27 1.92
C PRO A 86 15.88 -3.06 1.91
N LEU A 87 14.84 -2.47 1.35
CA LEU A 87 13.51 -3.06 1.22
C LEU A 87 13.12 -3.32 -0.25
N LEU A 88 13.89 -2.78 -1.20
CA LEU A 88 13.69 -3.01 -2.64
C LEU A 88 14.71 -3.97 -3.25
N GLY A 89 15.56 -4.59 -2.42
CA GLY A 89 16.64 -5.50 -2.84
C GLY A 89 17.95 -4.79 -3.14
N THR A 90 19.05 -5.51 -3.03
CA THR A 90 20.42 -5.00 -3.19
C THR A 90 21.04 -5.39 -4.54
N THR A 91 20.88 -6.64 -4.95
CA THR A 91 21.36 -7.15 -6.25
C THR A 91 20.33 -6.96 -7.36
N PRO A 92 20.72 -6.96 -8.64
CA PRO A 92 19.77 -6.91 -9.75
C PRO A 92 18.68 -7.99 -9.67
N LYS A 93 19.04 -9.22 -9.25
CA LYS A 93 18.09 -10.33 -9.07
C LYS A 93 17.09 -10.04 -7.96
N GLU A 94 17.56 -9.60 -6.79
CA GLU A 94 16.68 -9.26 -5.66
C GLU A 94 15.74 -8.12 -6.02
N LYS A 95 16.26 -7.04 -6.62
CA LYS A 95 15.46 -5.91 -7.10
C LYS A 95 14.35 -6.34 -8.05
N ALA A 96 14.66 -7.24 -8.97
CA ALA A 96 13.69 -7.79 -9.92
C ALA A 96 12.63 -8.64 -9.20
N LEU A 97 13.03 -9.53 -8.28
CA LEU A 97 12.11 -10.38 -7.52
C LEU A 97 11.20 -9.57 -6.60
N VAL A 98 11.74 -8.60 -5.86
CA VAL A 98 10.94 -7.71 -5.00
C VAL A 98 9.93 -6.94 -5.84
N THR A 99 10.37 -6.35 -6.96
CA THR A 99 9.48 -5.61 -7.85
C THR A 99 8.38 -6.51 -8.42
N MET A 100 8.72 -7.73 -8.86
CA MET A 100 7.74 -8.67 -9.41
C MET A 100 6.67 -9.05 -8.38
N TRP A 101 7.07 -9.42 -7.16
CA TRP A 101 6.13 -9.82 -6.12
C TRP A 101 5.33 -8.65 -5.56
N GLU A 102 5.94 -7.48 -5.46
CA GLU A 102 5.23 -6.25 -5.10
C GLU A 102 4.14 -5.93 -6.14
N ARG A 103 4.48 -5.96 -7.43
CA ARG A 103 3.50 -5.70 -8.51
C ARG A 103 2.37 -6.74 -8.54
N ARG A 104 2.65 -8.00 -8.24
CA ARG A 104 1.60 -9.02 -8.08
C ARG A 104 0.72 -8.70 -6.89
N ALA A 105 1.29 -8.44 -5.71
CA ALA A 105 0.53 -8.08 -4.53
C ALA A 105 -0.35 -6.83 -4.77
N GLU A 106 0.17 -5.83 -5.51
CA GLU A 106 -0.59 -4.63 -5.83
C GLU A 106 -1.69 -4.89 -6.87
N LEU A 107 -1.36 -5.51 -8.00
CA LEU A 107 -2.32 -5.65 -9.12
C LEU A 107 -3.36 -6.74 -8.88
N GLU A 108 -2.96 -7.87 -8.31
CA GLU A 108 -3.82 -9.04 -8.13
C GLU A 108 -4.61 -8.95 -6.82
N GLY A 109 -3.99 -8.40 -5.75
CA GLY A 109 -4.59 -8.27 -4.43
C GLY A 109 -5.12 -6.87 -4.14
N PHE A 110 -4.23 -5.90 -3.92
CA PHE A 110 -4.59 -4.56 -3.46
C PHE A 110 -5.61 -3.86 -4.38
N ALA A 111 -5.37 -3.88 -5.69
CA ALA A 111 -6.27 -3.28 -6.66
C ALA A 111 -7.64 -3.98 -6.70
N ALA A 112 -7.68 -5.30 -6.47
CA ALA A 112 -8.93 -6.04 -6.38
C ALA A 112 -9.75 -5.61 -5.16
N VAL A 113 -9.11 -5.50 -3.98
CA VAL A 113 -9.79 -5.00 -2.77
C VAL A 113 -10.27 -3.56 -2.97
N MET A 114 -9.42 -2.70 -3.52
CA MET A 114 -9.76 -1.30 -3.80
C MET A 114 -10.95 -1.20 -4.77
N GLU A 115 -10.95 -1.97 -5.85
CA GLU A 115 -12.06 -2.02 -6.82
C GLU A 115 -13.36 -2.45 -6.13
N GLY A 116 -13.32 -3.54 -5.35
CA GLY A 116 -14.49 -4.05 -4.64
C GLY A 116 -15.06 -3.04 -3.64
N VAL A 117 -14.23 -2.53 -2.75
CA VAL A 117 -14.62 -1.55 -1.72
C VAL A 117 -15.21 -0.28 -2.35
N ARG A 118 -14.58 0.25 -3.40
CA ARG A 118 -15.02 1.52 -4.01
C ARG A 118 -16.30 1.35 -4.83
N ASN A 119 -16.55 0.18 -5.38
CA ASN A 119 -17.80 -0.12 -6.09
C ASN A 119 -18.93 -0.57 -5.16
N ALA A 120 -18.64 -1.03 -3.93
CA ALA A 120 -19.64 -1.45 -2.96
C ALA A 120 -20.09 -0.31 -2.00
N ALA A 121 -19.19 0.61 -1.63
CA ALA A 121 -19.45 1.57 -0.55
C ALA A 121 -20.34 2.73 -1.00
N PRO A 122 -21.56 2.92 -0.45
CA PRO A 122 -22.48 4.00 -0.86
C PRO A 122 -21.87 5.40 -0.71
N ARG A 123 -21.04 5.62 0.33
CA ARG A 123 -20.32 6.89 0.56
C ARG A 123 -19.34 7.28 -0.55
N LEU A 124 -19.02 6.34 -1.44
CA LEU A 124 -18.11 6.54 -2.58
C LEU A 124 -18.87 6.59 -3.92
N ALA A 125 -20.18 6.79 -3.90
CA ALA A 125 -20.98 7.01 -5.11
C ALA A 125 -20.35 8.17 -5.95
N GLY A 126 -20.25 7.97 -7.25
CA GLY A 126 -19.57 8.91 -8.16
C GLY A 126 -18.04 8.87 -8.10
N ARG A 127 -17.44 8.12 -7.14
CA ARG A 127 -15.99 8.06 -6.90
C ARG A 127 -15.47 6.62 -6.90
N ALA A 128 -15.93 5.82 -7.86
CA ALA A 128 -15.50 4.42 -7.99
C ALA A 128 -13.98 4.27 -8.24
N ILE A 129 -13.35 5.29 -8.80
CA ILE A 129 -11.89 5.38 -8.95
C ILE A 129 -11.41 6.60 -8.16
N ALA A 130 -10.31 6.44 -7.41
CA ALA A 130 -9.71 7.56 -6.68
C ALA A 130 -9.00 8.50 -7.67
N GLY A 131 -9.06 9.81 -7.41
CA GLY A 131 -8.40 10.79 -8.24
C GLY A 131 -9.25 12.02 -8.55
N PRO A 132 -8.86 12.80 -9.57
CA PRO A 132 -9.50 14.08 -9.89
C PRO A 132 -10.79 13.96 -10.72
N HIS A 133 -11.12 12.77 -11.19
CA HIS A 133 -12.26 12.53 -12.08
C HIS A 133 -13.34 11.69 -11.37
N ASP A 134 -14.59 11.93 -11.73
CA ASP A 134 -15.72 11.20 -11.19
C ASP A 134 -16.06 9.99 -12.07
N TYR A 135 -16.31 8.85 -11.41
CA TYR A 135 -16.69 7.60 -12.07
C TYR A 135 -17.83 6.95 -11.30
N ALA A 136 -18.87 6.53 -12.03
CA ALA A 136 -19.96 5.78 -11.45
C ALA A 136 -19.50 4.42 -10.94
N GLN A 137 -20.17 3.94 -9.88
CA GLN A 137 -19.97 2.58 -9.37
C GLN A 137 -20.58 1.56 -10.32
N ILE A 138 -19.92 0.41 -10.44
CA ILE A 138 -20.38 -0.74 -11.23
C ILE A 138 -20.50 -1.93 -10.27
N PRO A 139 -21.71 -2.23 -9.73
CA PRO A 139 -21.90 -3.27 -8.72
C PRO A 139 -21.39 -4.66 -9.14
N ALA A 140 -21.46 -5.00 -10.43
CA ALA A 140 -20.95 -6.27 -10.94
C ALA A 140 -19.44 -6.46 -10.72
N LEU A 141 -18.66 -5.38 -10.57
CA LEU A 141 -17.23 -5.45 -10.26
C LEU A 141 -16.96 -5.95 -8.84
N VAL A 142 -17.92 -5.81 -7.92
CA VAL A 142 -17.78 -6.26 -6.54
C VAL A 142 -17.58 -7.78 -6.48
N GLU A 143 -18.41 -8.53 -7.20
CA GLU A 143 -18.31 -10.00 -7.23
C GLU A 143 -17.03 -10.47 -7.91
N ARG A 144 -16.63 -9.84 -9.02
CA ARG A 144 -15.34 -10.11 -9.65
C ARG A 144 -14.17 -9.83 -8.70
N SER A 145 -14.25 -8.75 -7.94
CA SER A 145 -13.20 -8.38 -6.98
C SER A 145 -13.07 -9.39 -5.85
N LYS A 146 -14.18 -9.95 -5.35
CA LYS A 146 -14.15 -11.04 -4.35
C LYS A 146 -13.43 -12.28 -4.89
N LEU A 147 -13.76 -12.68 -6.13
CA LEU A 147 -13.07 -13.81 -6.77
C LEU A 147 -11.57 -13.53 -6.94
N ARG A 148 -11.18 -12.31 -7.34
CA ARG A 148 -9.78 -11.92 -7.46
C ARG A 148 -9.04 -11.97 -6.12
N VAL A 149 -9.66 -11.51 -5.04
CA VAL A 149 -9.07 -11.57 -3.68
C VAL A 149 -8.92 -13.02 -3.22
N ALA A 150 -9.90 -13.88 -3.47
CA ALA A 150 -9.80 -15.30 -3.15
C ALA A 150 -8.65 -15.99 -3.90
N ASN A 151 -8.52 -15.73 -5.21
CA ASN A 151 -7.39 -16.23 -6.01
C ASN A 151 -6.06 -15.69 -5.51
N PHE A 152 -5.98 -14.41 -5.18
CA PHE A 152 -4.77 -13.80 -4.59
C PHE A 152 -4.35 -14.50 -3.30
N TYR A 153 -5.28 -14.83 -2.40
CA TYR A 153 -4.97 -15.59 -1.18
C TYR A 153 -4.48 -16.99 -1.48
N HIS A 154 -5.09 -17.68 -2.46
CA HIS A 154 -4.66 -19.00 -2.91
C HIS A 154 -3.22 -18.97 -3.43
N ASP A 155 -2.92 -18.06 -4.36
CA ASP A 155 -1.61 -17.95 -5.00
C ASP A 155 -0.52 -17.50 -4.01
N MET A 156 -0.84 -16.57 -3.11
CA MET A 156 0.05 -16.23 -2.00
C MET A 156 0.29 -17.40 -1.07
N GLY A 157 -0.75 -18.15 -0.72
CA GLY A 157 -0.63 -19.34 0.13
C GLY A 157 0.30 -20.39 -0.47
N ALA A 158 0.19 -20.65 -1.77
CA ALA A 158 1.08 -21.55 -2.50
C ALA A 158 2.54 -21.03 -2.44
N ARG A 159 2.76 -19.75 -2.76
CA ARG A 159 4.08 -19.14 -2.70
C ARG A 159 4.72 -19.21 -1.32
N LEU A 160 3.97 -18.90 -0.27
CA LEU A 160 4.44 -18.91 1.13
C LEU A 160 4.56 -20.33 1.71
N GLY A 161 4.08 -21.33 1.01
CA GLY A 161 4.40 -22.73 1.24
C GLY A 161 5.84 -23.08 0.85
N GLU A 162 6.41 -22.37 -0.12
CA GLU A 162 7.76 -22.61 -0.65
C GLU A 162 8.82 -21.67 -0.04
N THR A 163 8.42 -20.48 0.43
CA THR A 163 9.35 -19.45 0.90
C THR A 163 8.82 -18.78 2.18
N PRO A 164 9.70 -18.29 3.07
CA PRO A 164 9.26 -17.61 4.28
C PRO A 164 8.58 -16.25 4.01
N LEU A 165 8.97 -15.55 2.96
CA LEU A 165 8.47 -14.22 2.58
C LEU A 165 8.28 -14.15 1.05
N LEU A 166 7.48 -13.21 0.56
CA LEU A 166 7.06 -13.19 -0.85
C LEU A 166 8.21 -13.15 -1.85
N ALA A 167 9.18 -12.26 -1.65
CA ALA A 167 10.32 -12.13 -2.55
C ALA A 167 11.47 -13.12 -2.25
N GLY A 168 11.36 -13.92 -1.18
CA GLY A 168 12.37 -14.91 -0.78
C GLY A 168 12.62 -14.93 0.73
N ALA A 169 13.88 -14.85 1.15
CA ALA A 169 14.25 -14.97 2.57
C ALA A 169 14.22 -13.64 3.34
N GLN A 170 14.24 -12.51 2.64
CA GLN A 170 14.32 -11.19 3.26
C GLN A 170 12.98 -10.46 3.17
N PHE A 171 12.61 -9.75 4.26
CA PHE A 171 11.46 -8.85 4.28
C PHE A 171 11.63 -7.70 3.28
N SER A 172 10.57 -7.36 2.56
CA SER A 172 10.64 -6.42 1.46
C SER A 172 9.34 -5.62 1.28
N ALA A 173 9.37 -4.67 0.37
CA ALA A 173 8.20 -3.91 -0.06
C ALA A 173 7.03 -4.79 -0.54
N ALA A 174 7.31 -5.98 -1.09
CA ALA A 174 6.28 -6.94 -1.48
C ALA A 174 5.44 -7.40 -0.27
N ASP A 175 6.10 -7.68 0.86
CA ASP A 175 5.43 -8.09 2.09
C ASP A 175 4.63 -6.93 2.70
N ILE A 176 5.12 -5.69 2.58
CA ILE A 176 4.39 -4.48 3.01
C ILE A 176 3.08 -4.34 2.23
N THR A 177 3.13 -4.42 0.90
CA THR A 177 1.92 -4.34 0.07
C THR A 177 0.95 -5.45 0.41
N ALA A 178 1.44 -6.68 0.57
CA ALA A 178 0.61 -7.84 0.84
C ALA A 178 -0.06 -7.78 2.22
N VAL A 179 0.65 -7.43 3.30
CA VAL A 179 0.04 -7.34 4.65
C VAL A 179 -0.99 -6.22 4.72
N VAL A 180 -0.72 -5.08 4.09
CA VAL A 180 -1.70 -4.00 4.01
C VAL A 180 -2.91 -4.42 3.18
N THR A 181 -2.73 -5.23 2.14
CA THR A 181 -3.83 -5.79 1.34
C THR A 181 -4.71 -6.72 2.18
N VAL A 182 -4.10 -7.64 2.95
CA VAL A 182 -4.84 -8.56 3.84
C VAL A 182 -5.65 -7.79 4.88
N ASP A 183 -5.05 -6.82 5.54
CA ASP A 183 -5.74 -5.98 6.52
C ASP A 183 -6.89 -5.18 5.89
N PHE A 184 -6.66 -4.64 4.70
CA PHE A 184 -7.67 -3.87 3.99
C PHE A 184 -8.83 -4.76 3.51
N ALA A 185 -8.54 -5.96 2.99
CA ALA A 185 -9.54 -6.94 2.62
C ALA A 185 -10.38 -7.38 3.82
N THR A 186 -9.74 -7.67 4.96
CA THR A 186 -10.41 -8.08 6.18
C THR A 186 -11.33 -6.98 6.73
N ARG A 187 -10.83 -5.73 6.83
CA ARG A 187 -11.54 -4.65 7.53
C ARG A 187 -12.58 -3.94 6.68
N ALA A 188 -12.34 -3.81 5.38
CA ALA A 188 -13.15 -2.99 4.49
C ALA A 188 -13.96 -3.79 3.46
N PHE A 189 -13.66 -5.07 3.29
CA PHE A 189 -14.29 -5.91 2.28
C PHE A 189 -14.80 -7.25 2.82
N ASP A 190 -14.65 -7.48 4.14
CA ASP A 190 -15.07 -8.68 4.87
C ASP A 190 -14.51 -9.97 4.27
N MET A 191 -13.24 -9.92 3.88
CA MET A 191 -12.51 -11.05 3.32
C MET A 191 -11.24 -11.34 4.13
N PRO A 192 -11.36 -12.00 5.30
CA PRO A 192 -10.21 -12.41 6.10
C PRO A 192 -9.42 -13.53 5.42
N ILE A 193 -8.23 -13.82 5.94
CA ILE A 193 -7.43 -14.97 5.51
C ILE A 193 -8.27 -16.25 5.65
N PRO A 194 -8.35 -17.13 4.62
CA PRO A 194 -9.04 -18.42 4.73
C PRO A 194 -8.46 -19.28 5.86
N ALA A 195 -9.34 -19.93 6.63
CA ALA A 195 -8.96 -20.69 7.83
C ALA A 195 -8.00 -21.85 7.54
N ASP A 196 -8.07 -22.41 6.34
CA ASP A 196 -7.25 -23.51 5.83
C ASP A 196 -5.90 -23.06 5.26
N SER A 197 -5.64 -21.76 5.14
CA SER A 197 -4.41 -21.22 4.57
C SER A 197 -3.31 -21.05 5.63
N ALA A 198 -2.76 -22.16 6.14
CA ALA A 198 -1.77 -22.17 7.21
C ALA A 198 -0.49 -21.39 6.87
N ALA A 199 0.00 -21.49 5.62
CA ALA A 199 1.20 -20.77 5.18
C ALA A 199 1.00 -19.26 5.17
N LEU A 200 -0.15 -18.79 4.66
CA LEU A 200 -0.50 -17.38 4.61
C LEU A 200 -0.69 -16.82 6.04
N LYS A 201 -1.33 -17.58 6.92
CA LYS A 201 -1.51 -17.18 8.32
C LYS A 201 -0.17 -17.06 9.05
N ARG A 202 0.71 -18.04 8.92
CA ARG A 202 2.07 -18.00 9.53
C ARG A 202 2.85 -16.77 9.07
N TRP A 203 2.83 -16.48 7.77
CA TRP A 203 3.47 -15.29 7.20
C TRP A 203 2.85 -14.02 7.76
N TYR A 204 1.52 -13.93 7.78
CA TYR A 204 0.81 -12.76 8.29
C TYR A 204 1.16 -12.46 9.73
N ASP A 205 1.13 -13.48 10.61
CA ASP A 205 1.47 -13.35 12.05
C ASP A 205 2.92 -12.83 12.21
N ALA A 206 3.86 -13.34 11.42
CA ALA A 206 5.25 -12.89 11.44
C ALA A 206 5.42 -11.46 10.94
N VAL A 207 4.73 -11.06 9.87
CA VAL A 207 4.83 -9.70 9.32
C VAL A 207 4.06 -8.68 10.17
N ALA A 208 2.89 -9.03 10.69
CA ALA A 208 2.07 -8.17 11.54
C ALA A 208 2.71 -7.90 12.92
N SER A 209 3.64 -8.73 13.37
CA SER A 209 4.42 -8.51 14.61
C SER A 209 5.60 -7.55 14.44
N ARG A 210 5.92 -7.11 13.23
CA ARG A 210 7.04 -6.19 12.97
C ARG A 210 6.75 -4.78 13.48
N PRO A 211 7.79 -4.02 13.91
CA PRO A 211 7.60 -2.65 14.42
C PRO A 211 6.85 -1.73 13.46
N GLY A 212 7.11 -1.86 12.15
CA GLY A 212 6.45 -1.05 11.12
C GLY A 212 4.97 -1.38 10.90
N ALA A 213 4.47 -2.52 11.34
CA ALA A 213 3.10 -2.95 11.09
C ALA A 213 2.03 -2.05 11.75
N ASN A 214 2.41 -1.34 12.81
CA ASN A 214 1.54 -0.41 13.56
C ASN A 214 1.73 1.07 13.15
N ALA A 215 2.48 1.35 12.11
CA ALA A 215 2.79 2.70 11.65
C ALA A 215 1.61 3.41 10.95
#